data_9de9703c41e64de87664299a84b67cff
#
_entry.id   9de9703c41e64de87664299a84b67cff
#
_cell.length_a   1.000
_cell.length_b   1.000
_cell.length_c   1.000
_cell.angle_alpha   90.00
_cell.angle_beta   90.00
_cell.angle_gamma   90.00
#
_symmetry.space_group_name_H-M   'P 1'
#
loop_
_entity.id
_entity.type
_entity.pdbx_description
1 polymer ?
#
loop_
_entity_poly.entity_id
_entity_poly.type
_entity_poly.pdbx_seq_one_letter_code
_entity_poly.pdbx_strand_id
1 'polypeptide(L)'
;VDLVSQAPLFGTYEGIDPMGLFWSMNVQTLRFYSAYSLDDFQFTPRSTEIHLTAEINQKPVAQAVVKRVFVSRDVSITKVKEDGLVGLFFSKPHPEPKPAVLVLGGSEGGIG
;
A
#
# COMPACT_ATOMS: atom_id res chain seq x y z
N VAL A 1 -20.27 16.04 -4.80
CA VAL A 1 -19.37 15.39 -5.76
C VAL A 1 -19.67 13.90 -5.73
N ASP A 2 -19.98 13.34 -6.88
CA ASP A 2 -20.21 11.90 -7.01
C ASP A 2 -18.87 11.25 -7.46
N LEU A 3 -18.18 10.61 -6.55
CA LEU A 3 -16.89 9.97 -6.82
C LEU A 3 -17.01 8.70 -7.69
N VAL A 4 -18.23 8.19 -7.90
CA VAL A 4 -18.45 6.96 -8.67
C VAL A 4 -18.56 7.23 -10.16
N SER A 5 -19.08 8.39 -10.53
CA SER A 5 -19.43 8.71 -11.92
C SER A 5 -18.59 9.83 -12.53
N GLN A 6 -17.66 10.43 -11.78
CA GLN A 6 -16.83 11.53 -12.25
C GLN A 6 -15.37 11.14 -12.33
N ALA A 7 -14.70 11.52 -13.42
CA ALA A 7 -13.26 11.39 -13.55
C ALA A 7 -12.52 12.43 -12.68
N PRO A 8 -11.32 12.11 -12.17
CA PRO A 8 -10.45 13.08 -11.54
C PRO A 8 -10.08 14.20 -12.52
N LEU A 9 -10.03 15.44 -12.04
CA LEU A 9 -9.62 16.60 -12.85
C LEU A 9 -8.10 16.72 -13.00
N PHE A 10 -7.36 16.17 -12.03
CA PHE A 10 -5.91 16.21 -11.95
C PHE A 10 -5.39 14.90 -11.38
N GLY A 11 -4.13 14.60 -11.68
CA GLY A 11 -3.43 13.42 -11.17
C GLY A 11 -2.93 12.52 -12.29
N THR A 12 -2.62 11.27 -11.97
CA THR A 12 -2.02 10.30 -12.89
C THR A 12 -3.02 9.36 -13.54
N TYR A 13 -4.30 9.46 -13.21
CA TYR A 13 -5.38 8.61 -13.72
C TYR A 13 -6.53 9.45 -14.26
N GLU A 14 -6.96 9.18 -15.47
CA GLU A 14 -7.96 9.97 -16.19
C GLU A 14 -9.32 9.25 -16.37
N GLY A 15 -9.44 8.02 -15.86
CA GLY A 15 -10.64 7.21 -16.03
C GLY A 15 -11.77 7.56 -15.06
N ILE A 16 -12.99 7.13 -15.38
CA ILE A 16 -14.13 7.12 -14.46
C ILE A 16 -14.08 5.80 -13.68
N ASP A 17 -13.78 5.87 -12.40
CA ASP A 17 -13.63 4.72 -11.52
C ASP A 17 -13.96 5.12 -10.08
N PRO A 18 -14.70 4.29 -9.31
CA PRO A 18 -14.98 4.57 -7.89
C PRO A 18 -13.70 4.77 -7.04
N MET A 19 -12.58 4.21 -7.49
CA MET A 19 -11.26 4.39 -6.87
C MET A 19 -10.40 5.43 -7.59
N GLY A 20 -10.94 6.14 -8.59
CA GLY A 20 -10.22 7.08 -9.44
C GLY A 20 -9.47 8.17 -8.65
N LEU A 21 -10.07 8.64 -7.54
CA LEU A 21 -9.42 9.60 -6.65
C LEU A 21 -8.11 9.05 -6.04
N PHE A 22 -8.06 7.75 -5.72
CA PHE A 22 -6.88 7.11 -5.16
C PHE A 22 -5.83 6.78 -6.24
N TRP A 23 -6.28 6.37 -7.44
CA TRP A 23 -5.41 6.10 -8.58
C TRP A 23 -4.73 7.36 -9.11
N SER A 24 -5.39 8.52 -8.96
CA SER A 24 -4.89 9.82 -9.43
C SER A 24 -3.94 10.51 -8.46
N MET A 25 -3.70 9.95 -7.27
CA MET A 25 -2.80 10.54 -6.29
C MET A 25 -1.35 10.55 -6.78
N ASN A 26 -0.73 11.72 -6.76
CA ASN A 26 0.69 11.88 -7.04
C ASN A 26 1.52 11.68 -5.78
N VAL A 27 2.64 10.97 -5.89
CA VAL A 27 3.64 10.90 -4.83
C VAL A 27 4.49 12.17 -4.89
N GLN A 28 4.24 13.09 -3.97
CA GLN A 28 4.99 14.36 -3.90
C GLN A 28 6.44 14.20 -3.41
N THR A 29 6.74 13.11 -2.74
CA THR A 29 8.08 12.80 -2.26
C THR A 29 8.36 11.33 -2.48
N LEU A 30 9.08 11.01 -3.55
CA LEU A 30 9.75 9.75 -3.69
C LEU A 30 10.88 9.73 -2.65
N ARG A 31 10.66 9.19 -1.48
CA ARG A 31 11.76 8.68 -0.70
C ARG A 31 12.26 7.45 -1.45
N PHE A 32 13.30 7.62 -2.23
CA PHE A 32 14.09 6.50 -2.71
C PHE A 32 14.68 5.85 -1.45
N TYR A 33 14.00 4.86 -0.95
CA TYR A 33 14.60 3.97 0.03
C TYR A 33 15.72 3.27 -0.72
N SER A 34 16.94 3.64 -0.37
CA SER A 34 18.12 2.94 -0.82
C SER A 34 17.94 1.48 -0.36
N ALA A 35 17.64 0.60 -1.29
CA ALA A 35 17.35 -0.81 -1.07
C ALA A 35 18.60 -1.64 -0.64
N TYR A 36 19.66 -0.98 -0.20
CA TYR A 36 20.96 -1.60 0.00
C TYR A 36 21.28 -2.01 1.43
N SER A 37 20.37 -1.84 2.37
CA SER A 37 20.55 -2.43 3.69
C SER A 37 19.67 -3.66 3.82
N LEU A 38 20.25 -4.84 3.66
CA LEU A 38 19.61 -6.13 3.94
C LEU A 38 19.15 -6.27 5.42
N ASP A 39 19.59 -5.34 6.28
CA ASP A 39 19.21 -5.32 7.69
C ASP A 39 17.98 -4.47 7.98
N ASP A 40 17.62 -3.55 7.09
CA ASP A 40 16.39 -2.77 7.18
C ASP A 40 15.29 -3.39 6.32
N PHE A 41 14.59 -4.36 6.90
CA PHE A 41 13.28 -4.75 6.40
C PHE A 41 12.33 -3.55 6.53
N GLN A 42 12.35 -2.65 5.57
CA GLN A 42 11.37 -1.59 5.49
C GLN A 42 10.05 -2.23 5.06
N PHE A 43 9.29 -2.57 6.06
CA PHE A 43 8.02 -3.22 5.89
C PHE A 43 6.98 -2.18 5.48
N THR A 44 6.25 -2.45 4.42
CA THR A 44 5.02 -1.73 4.09
C THR A 44 4.10 -1.72 5.32
N PRO A 45 3.66 -0.58 5.79
CA PRO A 45 2.79 -0.53 6.96
C PRO A 45 1.53 -1.37 6.72
N ARG A 46 1.01 -2.03 7.76
CA ARG A 46 -0.22 -2.84 7.65
C ARG A 46 -1.41 -2.06 7.10
N SER A 47 -1.43 -0.77 7.34
CA SER A 47 -2.45 0.15 6.83
C SER A 47 -1.88 1.56 6.74
N THR A 48 -2.48 2.37 5.88
CA THR A 48 -2.25 3.81 5.81
C THR A 48 -3.57 4.55 5.89
N GLU A 49 -3.54 5.79 6.33
CA GLU A 49 -4.70 6.68 6.35
C GLU A 49 -4.57 7.71 5.23
N ILE A 50 -5.65 7.87 4.50
CA ILE A 50 -5.78 8.84 3.41
C ILE A 50 -6.78 9.88 3.87
N HIS A 51 -6.34 11.13 4.00
CA HIS A 51 -7.17 12.24 4.40
C HIS A 51 -7.77 12.88 3.16
N LEU A 52 -9.08 12.94 3.11
CA LEU A 52 -9.85 13.59 2.05
C LEU A 52 -10.42 14.90 2.57
N THR A 53 -10.27 15.95 1.79
CA THR A 53 -10.83 17.27 2.11
C THR A 53 -11.68 17.74 0.92
N ALA A 54 -12.92 18.08 1.18
CA ALA A 54 -13.76 18.78 0.21
C ALA A 54 -13.66 20.29 0.43
N GLU A 55 -13.48 21.03 -0.65
CA GLU A 55 -13.32 22.49 -0.62
C GLU A 55 -14.32 23.18 -1.54
N ILE A 56 -14.82 24.33 -1.12
CA ILE A 56 -15.57 25.27 -1.96
C ILE A 56 -14.85 26.62 -1.89
N ASN A 57 -14.47 27.14 -3.06
CA ASN A 57 -13.70 28.38 -3.17
C ASN A 57 -12.45 28.37 -2.27
N GLN A 58 -11.69 27.27 -2.30
CA GLN A 58 -10.48 27.05 -1.50
C GLN A 58 -10.69 27.04 0.02
N LYS A 59 -11.92 26.88 0.47
CA LYS A 59 -12.25 26.72 1.89
C LYS A 59 -12.70 25.31 2.17
N PRO A 60 -12.07 24.60 3.12
CA PRO A 60 -12.52 23.27 3.54
C PRO A 60 -13.96 23.31 4.07
N VAL A 61 -14.82 22.46 3.53
CA VAL A 61 -16.23 22.33 3.94
C VAL A 61 -16.56 20.98 4.53
N ALA A 62 -15.75 19.94 4.23
CA ALA A 62 -15.89 18.62 4.81
C ALA A 62 -14.55 17.87 4.78
N GLN A 63 -14.39 16.95 5.71
CA GLN A 63 -13.23 16.08 5.78
C GLN A 63 -13.66 14.65 6.05
N ALA A 64 -12.90 13.69 5.52
CA ALA A 64 -13.07 12.27 5.79
C ALA A 64 -11.70 11.58 5.84
N VAL A 65 -11.63 10.49 6.56
CA VAL A 65 -10.44 9.64 6.61
C VAL A 65 -10.80 8.26 6.10
N VAL A 66 -10.04 7.80 5.10
CA VAL A 66 -10.15 6.45 4.56
C VAL A 66 -8.94 5.65 4.99
N LYS A 67 -9.16 4.56 5.70
CA LYS A 67 -8.10 3.63 6.08
C LYS A 67 -7.92 2.58 5.01
N ARG A 68 -6.77 2.62 4.34
CA ARG A 68 -6.36 1.58 3.39
C ARG A 68 -5.60 0.48 4.14
N VAL A 69 -6.12 -0.74 4.12
CA VAL A 69 -5.52 -1.90 4.79
C VAL A 69 -4.81 -2.76 3.77
N PHE A 70 -3.51 -2.97 3.93
CA PHE A 70 -2.68 -3.83 3.08
C PHE A 70 -2.57 -5.25 3.63
N VAL A 71 -2.51 -5.36 4.96
CA VAL A 71 -2.39 -6.66 5.63
C VAL A 71 -3.43 -6.76 6.73
N SER A 72 -4.28 -7.78 6.65
CA SER A 72 -5.30 -8.06 7.64
C SER A 72 -4.68 -8.30 9.03
N ARG A 73 -5.45 -8.00 10.10
CA ARG A 73 -4.97 -8.13 11.49
C ARG A 73 -4.68 -9.56 11.89
N ASP A 74 -5.36 -10.54 11.27
CA ASP A 74 -5.21 -11.96 11.52
C ASP A 74 -4.04 -12.61 10.76
N VAL A 75 -3.31 -11.84 9.96
CA VAL A 75 -2.10 -12.30 9.27
C VAL A 75 -0.89 -12.04 10.16
N SER A 76 -0.15 -13.08 10.47
CA SER A 76 1.16 -13.03 11.11
C SER A 76 2.24 -12.77 10.06
N ILE A 77 3.24 -11.99 10.42
CA ILE A 77 4.38 -11.66 9.56
C ILE A 77 5.64 -12.05 10.31
N THR A 78 6.39 -12.98 9.76
CA THR A 78 7.64 -13.47 10.33
C THR A 78 8.79 -13.09 9.42
N LYS A 79 9.81 -12.45 9.98
CA LYS A 79 11.08 -12.22 9.27
C LYS A 79 11.86 -13.52 9.24
N VAL A 80 12.30 -13.92 8.05
CA VAL A 80 13.12 -15.09 7.82
C VAL A 80 14.51 -14.62 7.42
N LYS A 81 15.52 -15.08 8.16
CA LYS A 81 16.95 -14.87 7.82
C LYS A 81 17.68 -16.15 8.23
N GLU A 82 17.67 -17.13 7.33
CA GLU A 82 18.18 -18.47 7.62
C GLU A 82 18.75 -19.09 6.35
N ASP A 83 19.89 -19.72 6.45
CA ASP A 83 20.57 -20.42 5.34
C ASP A 83 20.74 -19.60 4.05
N GLY A 84 20.99 -18.29 4.19
CA GLY A 84 21.11 -17.36 3.07
C GLY A 84 19.76 -16.88 2.50
N LEU A 85 18.65 -17.38 2.99
CA LEU A 85 17.32 -16.88 2.66
C LEU A 85 17.00 -15.65 3.53
N VAL A 86 16.61 -14.58 2.87
CA VAL A 86 16.11 -13.35 3.52
C VAL A 86 14.72 -13.06 2.96
N GLY A 87 13.73 -13.00 3.84
CA GLY A 87 12.36 -12.85 3.38
C GLY A 87 11.35 -12.48 4.47
N LEU A 88 10.11 -12.30 4.05
CA LEU A 88 8.96 -12.15 4.91
C LEU A 88 7.99 -13.31 4.67
N PHE A 89 7.62 -13.99 5.72
CA PHE A 89 6.62 -15.03 5.67
C PHE A 89 5.30 -14.51 6.23
N PHE A 90 4.27 -14.53 5.40
CA PHE A 90 2.92 -14.13 5.75
C PHE A 90 2.08 -15.37 5.98
N SER A 91 1.53 -15.52 7.15
CA SER A 91 0.69 -16.67 7.49
C SER A 91 -0.59 -16.24 8.20
N LYS A 92 -1.65 -16.98 7.93
CA LYS A 92 -2.92 -16.87 8.62
C LYS A 92 -3.18 -18.19 9.36
N PRO A 93 -3.58 -18.15 10.64
CA PRO A 93 -3.96 -19.37 11.35
C PRO A 93 -5.02 -20.14 10.57
N HIS A 94 -4.73 -21.39 10.28
CA HIS A 94 -5.66 -22.28 9.60
C HIS A 94 -5.43 -23.71 10.09
N PRO A 95 -6.52 -24.49 10.34
CA PRO A 95 -6.40 -25.87 10.86
C PRO A 95 -5.77 -26.85 9.86
N GLU A 96 -5.83 -26.54 8.56
CA GLU A 96 -5.32 -27.42 7.51
C GLU A 96 -4.18 -26.76 6.72
N PRO A 97 -3.22 -27.54 6.20
CA PRO A 97 -2.18 -27.04 5.32
C PRO A 97 -2.78 -26.39 4.07
N LYS A 98 -2.20 -25.26 3.65
CA LYS A 98 -2.56 -24.54 2.44
C LYS A 98 -1.38 -24.42 1.49
N PRO A 99 -1.62 -24.33 0.18
CA PRO A 99 -0.57 -24.00 -0.76
C PRO A 99 0.13 -22.70 -0.38
N ALA A 100 1.45 -22.66 -0.51
CA ALA A 100 2.26 -21.47 -0.34
C ALA A 100 2.52 -20.81 -1.70
N VAL A 101 2.61 -19.48 -1.72
CA VAL A 101 3.04 -18.69 -2.87
C VAL A 101 4.36 -18.05 -2.53
N LEU A 102 5.37 -18.28 -3.37
CA LEU A 102 6.66 -17.60 -3.28
C LEU A 102 6.66 -16.41 -4.22
N VAL A 103 6.94 -15.23 -3.68
CA VAL A 103 7.13 -14.00 -4.45
C VAL A 103 8.60 -13.61 -4.36
N LEU A 104 9.23 -13.42 -5.50
CA LEU A 104 10.64 -13.02 -5.59
C LEU A 104 10.73 -11.55 -6.03
N GLY A 105 11.65 -10.82 -5.42
CA GLY A 105 11.98 -9.47 -5.85
C GLY A 105 12.63 -9.45 -7.23
N GLY A 106 12.55 -8.29 -7.90
CA GLY A 106 13.20 -8.04 -9.18
C GLY A 106 14.70 -7.74 -9.06
N SER A 107 15.31 -7.29 -10.15
CA SER A 107 16.75 -6.97 -10.25
C SER A 107 17.22 -5.87 -9.30
N GLU A 108 16.33 -5.06 -8.80
CA GLU A 108 16.65 -3.98 -7.85
C GLU A 108 16.82 -4.50 -6.42
N GLY A 109 16.53 -5.77 -6.17
CA GLY A 109 16.60 -6.40 -4.86
C GLY A 109 15.56 -5.85 -3.88
N GLY A 110 15.68 -6.32 -2.63
CA GLY A 110 14.80 -5.89 -1.55
C GLY A 110 13.55 -6.76 -1.39
N ILE A 111 12.85 -6.49 -0.30
CA ILE A 111 11.57 -7.11 0.03
C ILE A 111 10.54 -5.98 0.00
N GLY A 112 9.82 -5.90 -1.11
CA GLY A 112 8.78 -4.90 -1.33
C GLY A 112 7.46 -5.22 -0.66
#